data_8cc806bb7328b0c40f0cb39d0988cb07
#
_entry.id   8cc806bb7328b0c40f0cb39d0988cb07
#
_cell.length_a   1.000
_cell.length_b   1.000
_cell.length_c   1.000
_cell.angle_alpha   90.00
_cell.angle_beta   90.00
_cell.angle_gamma   90.00
#
_symmetry.space_group_name_H-M   'P 1'
#
loop_
_entity.id
_entity.type
_entity.pdbx_description
1 polymer ?
#
loop_
_entity_poly.entity_id
_entity_poly.type
_entity_poly.pdbx_seq_one_letter_code
_entity_poly.pdbx_strand_id
1 'polypeptide(L)'
;MDKAQIYLGEIQTQITFAKRAFNEYVRALAASDVVSVFYHAHHFLIHATNIDKLIDVDASSFRGKFLAPLFSCQAIDLKQFRRLRNHLEHFDERLDMWVKNFSGQAFFDMNIITGAKGFPIKAFLRAMDGHIFRFHGEDYDLDALYSEVETIAGLLGIEE
;
A
#
# COMPACT_ATOMS: atom_id res chain seq x y z
N MET A 1 28.95 -2.62 -13.60
CA MET A 1 27.82 -2.55 -12.64
C MET A 1 27.36 -3.97 -12.38
N ASP A 2 27.34 -4.37 -11.13
CA ASP A 2 26.89 -5.71 -10.74
C ASP A 2 25.35 -5.82 -10.91
N LYS A 3 24.85 -7.01 -11.30
CA LYS A 3 23.42 -7.26 -11.49
C LYS A 3 22.61 -7.04 -10.22
N ALA A 4 23.17 -7.40 -9.05
CA ALA A 4 22.55 -7.12 -7.75
C ALA A 4 22.34 -5.62 -7.54
N GLN A 5 23.33 -4.80 -7.89
CA GLN A 5 23.23 -3.34 -7.74
C GLN A 5 22.10 -2.71 -8.57
N ILE A 6 21.77 -3.30 -9.74
CA ILE A 6 20.65 -2.82 -10.54
C ILE A 6 19.33 -3.03 -9.78
N TYR A 7 19.13 -4.22 -9.20
CA TYR A 7 17.92 -4.50 -8.41
C TYR A 7 17.85 -3.66 -7.13
N LEU A 8 18.99 -3.50 -6.44
CA LEU A 8 19.06 -2.68 -5.23
C LEU A 8 18.78 -1.20 -5.55
N GLY A 9 19.27 -0.69 -6.68
CA GLY A 9 18.96 0.66 -7.14
C GLY A 9 17.47 0.86 -7.42
N GLU A 10 16.80 -0.13 -8.00
CA GLU A 10 15.36 -0.07 -8.22
C GLU A 10 14.59 -0.11 -6.89
N ILE A 11 14.99 -1.00 -5.96
CA ILE A 11 14.38 -1.04 -4.62
C ILE A 11 14.52 0.31 -3.91
N GLN A 12 15.70 0.93 -3.96
CA GLN A 12 15.95 2.26 -3.41
C GLN A 12 15.07 3.33 -4.04
N THR A 13 14.87 3.27 -5.35
CA THR A 13 13.96 4.18 -6.06
C THR A 13 12.52 4.02 -5.58
N GLN A 14 12.05 2.78 -5.45
CA GLN A 14 10.69 2.51 -4.95
C GLN A 14 10.50 2.94 -3.49
N ILE A 15 11.52 2.76 -2.63
CA ILE A 15 11.52 3.27 -1.25
C ILE A 15 11.38 4.80 -1.25
N THR A 16 12.18 5.50 -2.05
CA THR A 16 12.12 6.96 -2.15
C THR A 16 10.74 7.45 -2.58
N PHE A 17 10.14 6.79 -3.58
CA PHE A 17 8.80 7.14 -4.05
C PHE A 17 7.72 6.83 -3.01
N ALA A 18 7.83 5.68 -2.31
CA ALA A 18 6.91 5.31 -1.25
C ALA A 18 6.95 6.32 -0.10
N LYS A 19 8.14 6.67 0.40
CA LYS A 19 8.32 7.67 1.47
C LYS A 19 7.74 9.03 1.07
N ARG A 20 8.04 9.49 -0.14
CA ARG A 20 7.50 10.76 -0.65
C ARG A 20 5.97 10.74 -0.73
N ALA A 21 5.40 9.69 -1.28
CA ALA A 21 3.95 9.55 -1.38
C ALA A 21 3.28 9.49 -0.01
N PHE A 22 3.87 8.77 0.95
CA PHE A 22 3.36 8.70 2.33
C PHE A 22 3.40 10.07 3.02
N ASN A 23 4.49 10.81 2.90
CA ASN A 23 4.59 12.15 3.49
C ASN A 23 3.54 13.11 2.93
N GLU A 24 3.29 13.08 1.62
CA GLU A 24 2.24 13.90 1.00
C GLU A 24 0.83 13.42 1.42
N TYR A 25 0.63 12.11 1.58
CA TYR A 25 -0.59 11.56 2.15
C TYR A 25 -0.87 12.09 3.56
N VAL A 26 0.14 12.07 4.45
CA VAL A 26 0.00 12.58 5.82
C VAL A 26 -0.33 14.08 5.83
N ARG A 27 0.32 14.88 4.97
CA ARG A 27 0.02 16.29 4.81
C ARG A 27 -1.42 16.55 4.34
N ALA A 28 -1.86 15.77 3.34
CA ALA A 28 -3.21 15.86 2.81
C ALA A 28 -4.25 15.47 3.87
N LEU A 29 -3.96 14.44 4.67
CA LEU A 29 -4.83 14.00 5.76
C LEU A 29 -4.98 15.09 6.82
N ALA A 30 -3.87 15.74 7.23
CA ALA A 30 -3.89 16.86 8.17
C ALA A 30 -4.68 18.07 7.63
N ALA A 31 -4.65 18.28 6.32
CA ALA A 31 -5.41 19.34 5.64
C ALA A 31 -6.87 18.96 5.34
N SER A 32 -7.27 17.72 5.60
CA SER A 32 -8.59 17.16 5.22
C SER A 32 -8.88 17.27 3.71
N ASP A 33 -7.82 17.23 2.89
CA ASP A 33 -7.94 17.23 1.43
C ASP A 33 -8.22 15.79 0.94
N VAL A 34 -9.48 15.46 0.82
CA VAL A 34 -9.96 14.10 0.49
C VAL A 34 -9.34 13.58 -0.80
N VAL A 35 -9.29 14.39 -1.85
CA VAL A 35 -8.77 13.95 -3.15
C VAL A 35 -7.29 13.61 -3.05
N SER A 36 -6.50 14.50 -2.46
CA SER A 36 -5.07 14.30 -2.26
C SER A 36 -4.77 13.12 -1.32
N VAL A 37 -5.59 12.90 -0.28
CA VAL A 37 -5.46 11.75 0.61
C VAL A 37 -5.51 10.45 -0.19
N PHE A 38 -6.56 10.23 -0.97
CA PHE A 38 -6.70 8.97 -1.74
C PHE A 38 -5.69 8.86 -2.88
N TYR A 39 -5.35 9.97 -3.52
CA TYR A 39 -4.34 10.02 -4.56
C TYR A 39 -2.96 9.58 -4.04
N HIS A 40 -2.50 10.18 -2.94
CA HIS A 40 -1.18 9.88 -2.38
C HIS A 40 -1.15 8.53 -1.66
N ALA A 41 -2.22 8.12 -0.99
CA ALA A 41 -2.33 6.76 -0.43
C ALA A 41 -2.22 5.70 -1.54
N HIS A 42 -2.85 5.91 -2.69
CA HIS A 42 -2.74 4.99 -3.84
C HIS A 42 -1.30 4.91 -4.36
N HIS A 43 -0.62 6.06 -4.56
CA HIS A 43 0.78 6.07 -4.97
C HIS A 43 1.70 5.38 -3.96
N PHE A 44 1.49 5.63 -2.67
CA PHE A 44 2.23 4.95 -1.62
C PHE A 44 2.08 3.43 -1.72
N LEU A 45 0.85 2.94 -1.86
CA LEU A 45 0.56 1.51 -2.00
C LEU A 45 1.23 0.89 -3.22
N ILE A 46 1.22 1.56 -4.37
CA ILE A 46 1.89 1.08 -5.59
C ILE A 46 3.38 0.89 -5.33
N HIS A 47 4.05 1.89 -4.78
CA HIS A 47 5.50 1.84 -4.59
C HIS A 47 5.90 0.86 -3.49
N ALA A 48 5.20 0.84 -2.36
CA ALA A 48 5.44 -0.11 -1.27
C ALA A 48 5.25 -1.57 -1.74
N THR A 49 4.20 -1.85 -2.50
CA THR A 49 3.98 -3.21 -3.03
C THR A 49 4.90 -3.57 -4.20
N ASN A 50 5.49 -2.60 -4.91
CA ASN A 50 6.55 -2.87 -5.87
C ASN A 50 7.86 -3.31 -5.18
N ILE A 51 8.16 -2.74 -4.00
CA ILE A 51 9.27 -3.24 -3.16
C ILE A 51 9.05 -4.72 -2.86
N ASP A 52 7.86 -5.08 -2.37
CA ASP A 52 7.49 -6.46 -2.08
C ASP A 52 7.66 -7.39 -3.29
N LYS A 53 7.19 -6.98 -4.47
CA LYS A 53 7.40 -7.74 -5.72
C LYS A 53 8.87 -7.96 -6.06
N LEU A 54 9.74 -7.05 -5.67
CA LEU A 54 11.17 -7.17 -5.93
C LEU A 54 11.85 -8.13 -4.96
N ILE A 55 11.50 -8.07 -3.66
CA ILE A 55 12.19 -8.81 -2.60
C ILE A 55 11.61 -10.19 -2.32
N ASP A 56 10.30 -10.39 -2.49
CA ASP A 56 9.66 -11.69 -2.30
C ASP A 56 9.78 -12.55 -3.57
N VAL A 57 10.89 -13.23 -3.66
CA VAL A 57 11.26 -14.03 -4.82
C VAL A 57 11.77 -15.40 -4.41
N ASP A 58 11.46 -16.40 -5.23
CA ASP A 58 12.05 -17.73 -5.09
C ASP A 58 13.58 -17.62 -5.29
N ALA A 59 14.34 -18.15 -4.33
CA ALA A 59 15.80 -18.16 -4.36
C ALA A 59 16.39 -18.84 -5.60
N SER A 60 15.66 -19.78 -6.21
CA SER A 60 16.05 -20.45 -7.45
C SER A 60 15.86 -19.57 -8.70
N SER A 61 15.03 -18.55 -8.62
CA SER A 61 14.77 -17.63 -9.73
C SER A 61 16.01 -16.80 -10.08
N PHE A 62 16.05 -16.24 -11.30
CA PHE A 62 17.17 -15.40 -11.71
C PHE A 62 17.42 -14.24 -10.75
N ARG A 63 16.36 -13.50 -10.37
CA ARG A 63 16.44 -12.37 -9.42
C ARG A 63 16.73 -12.86 -8.00
N GLY A 64 16.12 -13.98 -7.60
CA GLY A 64 16.27 -14.53 -6.27
C GLY A 64 17.71 -14.91 -5.92
N LYS A 65 18.52 -15.32 -6.89
CA LYS A 65 19.96 -15.59 -6.69
C LYS A 65 20.72 -14.39 -6.16
N PHE A 66 20.25 -13.17 -6.41
CA PHE A 66 20.88 -11.93 -5.97
C PHE A 66 20.22 -11.35 -4.73
N LEU A 67 18.90 -11.45 -4.60
CA LEU A 67 18.14 -10.77 -3.55
C LEU A 67 17.79 -11.67 -2.36
N ALA A 68 17.54 -12.97 -2.56
CA ALA A 68 17.18 -13.86 -1.45
C ALA A 68 18.22 -13.88 -0.32
N PRO A 69 19.55 -13.88 -0.58
CA PRO A 69 20.54 -13.83 0.50
C PRO A 69 20.46 -12.58 1.38
N LEU A 70 19.93 -11.46 0.84
CA LEU A 70 19.81 -10.20 1.55
C LEU A 70 18.53 -10.10 2.37
N PHE A 71 17.44 -10.71 1.90
CA PHE A 71 16.10 -10.52 2.46
C PHE A 71 15.49 -11.79 3.07
N SER A 72 15.98 -13.00 2.77
CA SER A 72 15.36 -14.26 3.21
C SER A 72 15.33 -14.46 4.73
N CYS A 73 16.21 -13.81 5.48
CA CYS A 73 16.25 -13.89 6.94
C CYS A 73 15.43 -12.82 7.63
N GLN A 74 14.74 -11.95 6.88
CA GLN A 74 13.98 -10.83 7.43
C GLN A 74 12.51 -11.20 7.51
N ALA A 75 11.90 -10.94 8.66
CA ALA A 75 10.47 -11.14 8.88
C ALA A 75 9.66 -9.93 8.32
N ILE A 76 9.79 -9.69 7.02
CA ILE A 76 9.04 -8.62 6.35
C ILE A 76 7.74 -9.23 5.83
N ASP A 77 6.61 -8.78 6.35
CA ASP A 77 5.29 -9.27 5.94
C ASP A 77 4.48 -8.19 5.23
N LEU A 78 4.56 -8.18 3.91
CA LEU A 78 3.78 -7.29 3.04
C LEU A 78 2.57 -8.00 2.39
N LYS A 79 2.29 -9.27 2.75
CA LYS A 79 1.29 -10.10 2.06
C LYS A 79 -0.12 -9.53 2.13
N GLN A 80 -0.52 -8.95 3.26
CA GLN A 80 -1.82 -8.31 3.40
C GLN A 80 -2.01 -7.17 2.39
N PHE A 81 -0.95 -6.42 2.09
CA PHE A 81 -1.01 -5.27 1.17
C PHE A 81 -1.02 -5.68 -0.31
N ARG A 82 -0.58 -6.91 -0.64
CA ARG A 82 -0.79 -7.48 -1.98
C ARG A 82 -2.28 -7.62 -2.31
N ARG A 83 -3.09 -7.96 -1.32
CA ARG A 83 -4.54 -8.06 -1.49
C ARG A 83 -5.15 -6.69 -1.76
N LEU A 84 -4.77 -5.67 -1.00
CA LEU A 84 -5.21 -4.29 -1.25
C LEU A 84 -4.79 -3.81 -2.64
N ARG A 85 -3.55 -4.05 -3.03
CA ARG A 85 -3.07 -3.72 -4.36
C ARG A 85 -3.87 -4.42 -5.45
N ASN A 86 -4.14 -5.73 -5.30
CA ASN A 86 -4.95 -6.48 -6.25
C ASN A 86 -6.38 -5.91 -6.36
N HIS A 87 -6.95 -5.45 -5.26
CA HIS A 87 -8.23 -4.74 -5.28
C HIS A 87 -8.15 -3.42 -6.05
N LEU A 88 -7.06 -2.69 -5.95
CA LEU A 88 -6.87 -1.43 -6.66
C LEU A 88 -6.57 -1.64 -8.16
N GLU A 89 -5.82 -2.68 -8.51
CA GLU A 89 -5.56 -3.05 -9.91
C GLU A 89 -6.82 -3.53 -10.64
N HIS A 90 -7.76 -4.17 -9.93
CA HIS A 90 -9.06 -4.63 -10.42
C HIS A 90 -10.22 -3.78 -9.87
N PHE A 91 -10.00 -2.48 -9.79
CA PHE A 91 -10.98 -1.56 -9.21
C PHE A 91 -12.32 -1.57 -9.96
N ASP A 92 -12.29 -1.66 -11.27
CA ASP A 92 -13.46 -1.78 -12.15
C ASP A 92 -14.34 -2.97 -11.77
N GLU A 93 -13.75 -4.14 -11.60
CA GLU A 93 -14.49 -5.35 -11.17
C GLU A 93 -15.08 -5.18 -9.76
N ARG A 94 -14.37 -4.52 -8.85
CA ARG A 94 -14.83 -4.25 -7.48
C ARG A 94 -16.00 -3.26 -7.48
N LEU A 95 -15.91 -2.24 -8.31
CA LEU A 95 -16.99 -1.28 -8.51
C LEU A 95 -18.23 -1.96 -9.11
N ASP A 96 -18.05 -2.80 -10.12
CA ASP A 96 -19.14 -3.57 -10.73
C ASP A 96 -19.84 -4.48 -9.72
N MET A 97 -19.08 -5.19 -8.90
CA MET A 97 -19.65 -6.01 -7.83
C MET A 97 -20.43 -5.17 -6.82
N TRP A 98 -19.88 -4.00 -6.46
CA TRP A 98 -20.55 -3.11 -5.54
C TRP A 98 -21.87 -2.58 -6.14
N VAL A 99 -21.85 -2.12 -7.39
CA VAL A 99 -23.04 -1.61 -8.10
C VAL A 99 -24.11 -2.68 -8.25
N LYS A 100 -23.74 -3.92 -8.57
CA LYS A 100 -24.69 -5.05 -8.67
C LYS A 100 -25.40 -5.34 -7.34
N ASN A 101 -24.75 -5.10 -6.22
CA ASN A 101 -25.30 -5.31 -4.89
C ASN A 101 -25.98 -4.06 -4.31
N PHE A 102 -25.99 -2.96 -5.07
CA PHE A 102 -26.65 -1.74 -4.64
C PHE A 102 -28.16 -1.86 -4.74
N SER A 103 -28.84 -1.68 -3.62
CA SER A 103 -30.30 -1.74 -3.48
C SER A 103 -30.90 -0.50 -2.80
N GLY A 104 -30.24 0.65 -2.99
CA GLY A 104 -30.66 1.92 -2.37
C GLY A 104 -30.15 2.15 -0.95
N GLN A 105 -29.23 1.31 -0.45
CA GLN A 105 -28.53 1.56 0.81
C GLN A 105 -27.62 2.79 0.71
N ALA A 106 -27.21 3.34 1.86
CA ALA A 106 -26.24 4.40 1.90
C ALA A 106 -24.94 3.99 1.18
N PHE A 107 -24.43 4.89 0.34
CA PHE A 107 -23.18 4.71 -0.38
C PHE A 107 -22.19 5.82 -0.05
N PHE A 108 -20.99 5.41 0.32
CA PHE A 108 -19.92 6.33 0.60
C PHE A 108 -18.66 5.89 -0.14
N ASP A 109 -18.07 6.79 -0.89
CA ASP A 109 -16.77 6.59 -1.53
C ASP A 109 -15.88 7.81 -1.32
N MET A 110 -14.58 7.57 -1.13
CA MET A 110 -13.57 8.59 -0.89
C MET A 110 -13.92 9.51 0.29
N ASN A 111 -14.26 8.93 1.44
CA ASN A 111 -14.56 9.69 2.65
C ASN A 111 -13.45 9.57 3.68
N ILE A 112 -13.08 10.70 4.29
CA ILE A 112 -12.33 10.70 5.54
C ILE A 112 -13.37 10.58 6.66
N ILE A 113 -13.30 9.47 7.40
CA ILE A 113 -14.18 9.20 8.52
C ILE A 113 -13.39 9.25 9.82
N THR A 114 -14.00 9.78 10.87
CA THR A 114 -13.38 9.80 12.20
C THR A 114 -14.27 8.98 13.13
N GLY A 115 -13.88 7.72 13.34
CA GLY A 115 -14.57 6.82 14.26
C GLY A 115 -16.07 6.65 13.94
N ALA A 116 -16.44 6.58 12.66
CA ALA A 116 -17.83 6.43 12.21
C ALA A 116 -18.42 5.13 12.74
N LYS A 117 -19.01 5.19 13.94
CA LYS A 117 -19.76 4.10 14.53
C LYS A 117 -21.17 4.07 13.95
N GLY A 118 -21.65 2.90 13.56
CA GLY A 118 -23.04 2.69 13.18
C GLY A 118 -23.33 2.60 11.68
N PHE A 119 -22.36 2.83 10.82
CA PHE A 119 -22.52 2.55 9.39
C PHE A 119 -22.05 1.13 9.07
N PRO A 120 -22.79 0.36 8.26
CA PRO A 120 -22.33 -0.94 7.82
C PRO A 120 -21.02 -0.79 7.03
N ILE A 121 -20.03 -1.62 7.32
CA ILE A 121 -18.74 -1.63 6.60
C ILE A 121 -18.96 -1.70 5.07
N LYS A 122 -19.97 -2.43 4.65
CA LYS A 122 -20.37 -2.55 3.23
C LYS A 122 -20.89 -1.26 2.59
N ALA A 123 -21.19 -0.22 3.38
CA ALA A 123 -21.60 1.08 2.84
C ALA A 123 -20.44 1.86 2.22
N PHE A 124 -19.21 1.52 2.58
CA PHE A 124 -18.02 2.19 2.10
C PHE A 124 -17.34 1.38 1.01
N LEU A 125 -17.13 2.00 -0.15
CA LEU A 125 -16.23 1.43 -1.16
C LEU A 125 -14.78 1.76 -0.78
N ARG A 126 -14.48 3.05 -0.59
CA ARG A 126 -13.19 3.55 -0.08
C ARG A 126 -13.43 4.54 1.05
N ALA A 127 -12.74 4.35 2.16
CA ALA A 127 -12.75 5.30 3.26
C ALA A 127 -11.38 5.35 3.95
N MET A 128 -11.11 6.46 4.64
CA MET A 128 -9.92 6.62 5.45
C MET A 128 -10.36 6.95 6.88
N ASP A 129 -9.95 6.13 7.86
CA ASP A 129 -10.20 6.33 9.28
C ASP A 129 -8.86 6.45 10.02
N GLY A 130 -8.41 7.67 10.23
CA GLY A 130 -7.03 7.93 10.61
C GLY A 130 -6.07 7.42 9.52
N HIS A 131 -5.18 6.49 9.87
CA HIS A 131 -4.27 5.83 8.92
C HIS A 131 -4.77 4.45 8.46
N ILE A 132 -6.00 4.09 8.80
CA ILE A 132 -6.64 2.86 8.32
C ILE A 132 -7.33 3.15 6.99
N PHE A 133 -6.81 2.57 5.92
CA PHE A 133 -7.46 2.58 4.61
C PHE A 133 -8.47 1.43 4.55
N ARG A 134 -9.73 1.78 4.53
CA ARG A 134 -10.83 0.82 4.36
C ARG A 134 -11.18 0.72 2.89
N PHE A 135 -11.11 -0.50 2.35
CA PHE A 135 -11.43 -0.77 0.97
C PHE A 135 -12.22 -2.07 0.83
N HIS A 136 -13.37 -1.99 0.18
CA HIS A 136 -14.24 -3.14 -0.09
C HIS A 136 -14.55 -3.99 1.17
N GLY A 137 -14.70 -3.33 2.32
CA GLY A 137 -15.04 -3.96 3.60
C GLY A 137 -13.85 -4.55 4.37
N GLU A 138 -12.62 -4.31 3.92
CA GLU A 138 -11.39 -4.71 4.61
C GLU A 138 -10.60 -3.48 5.05
N ASP A 139 -9.91 -3.60 6.17
CA ASP A 139 -9.12 -2.55 6.78
C ASP A 139 -7.62 -2.83 6.59
N TYR A 140 -6.87 -1.79 6.19
CA TYR A 140 -5.43 -1.84 5.93
C TYR A 140 -4.74 -0.69 6.65
N ASP A 141 -3.81 -1.03 7.52
CA ASP A 141 -3.02 -0.04 8.28
C ASP A 141 -1.86 0.47 7.44
N LEU A 142 -1.94 1.74 7.01
CA LEU A 142 -0.90 2.36 6.19
C LEU A 142 0.36 2.71 7.00
N ASP A 143 0.24 2.95 8.31
CA ASP A 143 1.41 3.15 9.17
C ASP A 143 2.20 1.85 9.34
N ALA A 144 1.50 0.72 9.48
CA ALA A 144 2.15 -0.58 9.52
C ALA A 144 2.91 -0.87 8.21
N LEU A 145 2.30 -0.56 7.06
CA LEU A 145 2.97 -0.69 5.76
C LEU A 145 4.20 0.24 5.65
N TYR A 146 4.06 1.48 6.12
CA TYR A 146 5.18 2.43 6.11
C TYR A 146 6.34 1.95 6.99
N SER A 147 6.03 1.40 8.16
CA SER A 147 7.06 0.82 9.06
C SER A 147 7.83 -0.33 8.41
N GLU A 148 7.17 -1.15 7.58
CA GLU A 148 7.85 -2.19 6.79
C GLU A 148 8.77 -1.59 5.72
N VAL A 149 8.34 -0.52 5.04
CA VAL A 149 9.18 0.21 4.07
C VAL A 149 10.42 0.79 4.77
N GLU A 150 10.26 1.38 5.96
CA GLU A 150 11.36 1.91 6.77
C GLU A 150 12.32 0.79 7.20
N THR A 151 11.80 -0.37 7.60
CA THR A 151 12.62 -1.53 7.96
C THR A 151 13.50 -1.96 6.78
N ILE A 152 12.92 -2.03 5.58
CA ILE A 152 13.68 -2.39 4.36
C ILE A 152 14.72 -1.30 4.03
N ALA A 153 14.38 -0.02 4.19
CA ALA A 153 15.30 1.08 3.98
C ALA A 153 16.51 0.98 4.92
N GLY A 154 16.29 0.71 6.21
CA GLY A 154 17.33 0.50 7.20
C GLY A 154 18.26 -0.66 6.87
N LEU A 155 17.73 -1.78 6.36
CA LEU A 155 18.55 -2.93 5.92
C LEU A 155 19.48 -2.58 4.77
N LEU A 156 19.10 -1.63 3.93
CA LEU A 156 19.90 -1.17 2.80
C LEU A 156 20.81 0.03 3.12
N GLY A 157 20.80 0.50 4.38
CA GLY A 157 21.56 1.69 4.78
C GLY A 157 21.10 2.97 4.08
N ILE A 158 19.82 3.04 3.69
CA ILE A 158 19.21 4.22 3.10
C ILE A 158 18.76 5.12 4.24
N GLU A 159 19.60 6.10 4.56
CA GLU A 159 19.27 7.16 5.51
C GLU A 159 18.34 8.19 4.84
N GLU A 160 17.54 8.92 5.67
CA GLU A 160 16.65 9.99 5.22
C GLU A 160 17.43 11.19 4.65
#